data_b18274088c86f8065493b271d37e5434
#
_entry.id   b18274088c86f8065493b271d37e5434
#
_cell.length_a   1.000
_cell.length_b   1.000
_cell.length_c   1.000
_cell.angle_alpha   90.00
_cell.angle_beta   90.00
_cell.angle_gamma   90.00
#
_symmetry.space_group_name_H-M   'P 1'
#
loop_
_entity.id
_entity.type
_entity.pdbx_description
1 polymer ?
#
loop_
_entity_poly.entity_id
_entity_poly.type
_entity_poly.pdbx_seq_one_letter_code
_entity_poly.pdbx_strand_id
1 'polypeptide(L)'
;DENEPVFERSNDLTLVLDDWRLAGEGVLDVASLGSMMEWAHGGRLGNWLTVNGQNRPVTGLVRRQTYRLRLINAANARVFEIDPNRFGAMILGYDGQSFAEPAGLDYAPLMLGPAQRVDLMVVAESDFIIEEVSGDTPYPVAGFSVREAETTEAPGSGIKLQPNVLPEPDLAKARRIRLEMTGGAMGGMIDIIYKGRKLQGDDFRTARQAWAFNGVANLAEEPFFAARQGETIVIETVNRTAWVHAMHVHGH
;
A
#
# COMPACT_ATOMS: atom_id res chain seq x y z
N ASP A 1 20.16 6.85 2.23
CA ASP A 1 20.55 7.58 1.03
C ASP A 1 21.17 8.91 1.45
N GLU A 2 22.35 9.29 0.93
CA GLU A 2 23.05 10.53 1.32
C GLU A 2 22.24 11.81 1.03
N ASN A 3 21.18 11.68 0.27
CA ASN A 3 20.31 12.76 -0.18
C ASN A 3 18.93 12.79 0.50
N GLU A 4 18.67 11.90 1.44
CA GLU A 4 17.39 11.89 2.15
C GLU A 4 17.32 13.06 3.15
N PRO A 5 16.19 13.79 3.27
CA PRO A 5 16.07 14.83 4.27
C PRO A 5 16.31 14.24 5.64
N VAL A 6 17.27 14.82 6.35
CA VAL A 6 17.65 14.33 7.68
C VAL A 6 16.62 14.83 8.67
N PHE A 7 15.67 13.98 9.03
CA PHE A 7 14.90 14.15 10.24
C PHE A 7 15.72 13.65 11.42
N GLU A 8 15.65 14.33 12.54
CA GLU A 8 16.16 13.75 13.78
C GLU A 8 15.45 12.43 14.04
N ARG A 9 16.17 11.44 14.58
CA ARG A 9 15.63 10.11 14.82
C ARG A 9 14.36 10.11 15.67
N SER A 10 14.23 11.07 16.59
CA SER A 10 13.04 11.29 17.41
C SER A 10 11.82 11.76 16.61
N ASN A 11 12.04 12.36 15.43
CA ASN A 11 11.02 12.97 14.59
C ASN A 11 10.76 12.16 13.31
N ASP A 12 11.38 10.99 13.17
CA ASP A 12 11.20 10.06 12.06
C ASP A 12 10.53 8.78 12.58
N LEU A 13 9.21 8.69 12.41
CA LEU A 13 8.38 7.66 13.00
C LEU A 13 7.93 6.66 11.93
N THR A 14 8.25 5.39 12.12
CA THR A 14 7.78 4.33 11.25
C THR A 14 6.51 3.69 11.82
N LEU A 15 5.47 3.64 10.99
CA LEU A 15 4.15 3.09 11.29
C LEU A 15 3.88 1.90 10.36
N VAL A 16 4.11 0.70 10.85
CA VAL A 16 3.80 -0.54 10.13
C VAL A 16 2.34 -0.89 10.37
N LEU A 17 1.52 -0.67 9.34
CA LEU A 17 0.09 -0.97 9.34
C LEU A 17 -0.12 -2.44 8.96
N ASP A 18 -0.88 -3.14 9.76
CA ASP A 18 -1.18 -4.55 9.50
C ASP A 18 -2.60 -4.89 9.95
N ASP A 19 -3.13 -6.01 9.48
CA ASP A 19 -4.42 -6.52 9.92
C ASP A 19 -4.37 -8.02 10.22
N TRP A 20 -5.06 -8.42 11.29
CA TRP A 20 -5.14 -9.80 11.76
C TRP A 20 -6.57 -10.28 11.73
N ARG A 21 -6.79 -11.49 11.21
CA ARG A 21 -8.09 -12.14 11.31
C ARG A 21 -8.15 -12.99 12.57
N LEU A 22 -8.89 -12.49 13.55
CA LEU A 22 -9.06 -13.12 14.84
C LEU A 22 -10.44 -13.80 14.94
N ALA A 23 -10.47 -14.99 15.53
CA ALA A 23 -11.67 -15.67 16.00
C ALA A 23 -12.06 -15.15 17.40
N GLY A 24 -13.09 -15.73 17.99
CA GLY A 24 -13.48 -15.44 19.39
C GLY A 24 -12.29 -15.57 20.35
N GLU A 25 -12.33 -14.80 21.43
CA GLU A 25 -11.28 -14.76 22.48
C GLU A 25 -9.92 -14.22 21.99
N GLY A 26 -9.86 -13.55 20.83
CA GLY A 26 -8.65 -12.90 20.32
C GLY A 26 -7.56 -13.85 19.80
N VAL A 27 -7.91 -15.10 19.50
CA VAL A 27 -6.99 -16.06 18.87
C VAL A 27 -7.00 -15.93 17.36
N LEU A 28 -5.89 -16.30 16.71
CA LEU A 28 -5.82 -16.30 15.26
C LEU A 28 -6.87 -17.24 14.65
N ASP A 29 -7.66 -16.75 13.69
CA ASP A 29 -8.62 -17.57 12.95
C ASP A 29 -7.91 -18.50 11.96
N VAL A 30 -7.43 -19.63 12.46
CA VAL A 30 -6.75 -20.64 11.66
C VAL A 30 -7.75 -21.45 10.83
N ALA A 31 -9.00 -21.57 11.26
CA ALA A 31 -10.02 -22.38 10.59
C ALA A 31 -10.40 -21.82 9.20
N SER A 32 -10.29 -20.52 9.01
CA SER A 32 -10.58 -19.89 7.71
C SER A 32 -9.42 -19.88 6.73
N LEU A 33 -8.21 -20.28 7.14
CA LEU A 33 -7.02 -20.26 6.28
C LEU A 33 -7.24 -21.09 5.01
N GLY A 34 -7.00 -20.48 3.86
CA GLY A 34 -7.14 -21.12 2.55
C GLY A 34 -8.59 -21.40 2.14
N SER A 35 -9.56 -20.74 2.77
CA SER A 35 -10.96 -20.79 2.33
C SER A 35 -11.12 -20.13 0.95
N MET A 36 -12.13 -20.56 0.20
CA MET A 36 -12.45 -19.96 -1.10
C MET A 36 -12.79 -18.47 -0.97
N MET A 37 -13.36 -18.07 0.15
CA MET A 37 -13.65 -16.65 0.45
C MET A 37 -12.39 -15.80 0.53
N GLU A 38 -11.24 -16.39 0.85
CA GLU A 38 -9.98 -15.64 0.91
C GLU A 38 -9.27 -15.61 -0.42
N TRP A 39 -9.11 -16.77 -1.09
CA TRP A 39 -8.30 -16.81 -2.31
C TRP A 39 -9.04 -16.46 -3.60
N ALA A 40 -10.38 -16.41 -3.61
CA ALA A 40 -11.17 -16.07 -4.79
C ALA A 40 -11.86 -14.70 -4.70
N HIS A 41 -11.72 -13.96 -3.62
CA HIS A 41 -12.30 -12.62 -3.38
C HIS A 41 -11.20 -11.58 -3.14
N GLY A 42 -11.44 -10.60 -2.28
CA GLY A 42 -10.50 -9.53 -1.97
C GLY A 42 -9.30 -9.93 -1.09
N GLY A 43 -9.02 -11.22 -0.94
CA GLY A 43 -7.94 -11.73 -0.12
C GLY A 43 -8.33 -11.94 1.34
N ARG A 44 -7.33 -12.27 2.18
CA ARG A 44 -7.53 -12.45 3.61
C ARG A 44 -7.50 -11.09 4.31
N LEU A 45 -8.69 -10.52 4.50
CA LEU A 45 -8.86 -9.29 5.29
C LEU A 45 -8.99 -9.63 6.77
N GLY A 46 -8.24 -8.94 7.60
CA GLY A 46 -8.33 -9.01 9.05
C GLY A 46 -9.53 -8.22 9.60
N ASN A 47 -9.90 -8.52 10.84
CA ASN A 47 -10.89 -7.79 11.62
C ASN A 47 -10.27 -7.04 12.81
N TRP A 48 -8.94 -7.04 12.90
CA TRP A 48 -8.18 -6.40 13.96
C TRP A 48 -6.98 -5.67 13.36
N LEU A 49 -7.05 -4.33 13.35
CA LEU A 49 -5.98 -3.49 12.81
C LEU A 49 -4.91 -3.24 13.86
N THR A 50 -3.66 -3.24 13.43
CA THR A 50 -2.51 -2.91 14.28
C THR A 50 -1.58 -1.92 13.62
N VAL A 51 -0.90 -1.11 14.44
CA VAL A 51 0.24 -0.30 14.06
C VAL A 51 1.42 -0.71 14.95
N ASN A 52 2.52 -1.14 14.33
CA ASN A 52 3.68 -1.68 15.05
C ASN A 52 3.29 -2.80 16.02
N GLY A 53 2.34 -3.66 15.64
CA GLY A 53 1.83 -4.77 16.45
C GLY A 53 0.87 -4.37 17.58
N GLN A 54 0.52 -3.11 17.73
CA GLN A 54 -0.40 -2.61 18.76
C GLN A 54 -1.72 -2.13 18.14
N ASN A 55 -2.82 -2.37 18.84
CA ASN A 55 -4.11 -1.82 18.43
C ASN A 55 -4.25 -0.38 18.95
N ARG A 56 -4.44 0.55 18.03
CA ARG A 56 -4.64 1.99 18.32
C ARG A 56 -3.58 2.58 19.27
N PRO A 57 -2.27 2.44 18.98
CA PRO A 57 -1.25 3.04 19.82
C PRO A 57 -1.40 4.57 19.85
N VAL A 58 -0.96 5.18 20.96
CA VAL A 58 -0.87 6.63 21.09
C VAL A 58 0.61 7.02 21.25
N THR A 59 1.07 7.89 20.36
CA THR A 59 2.46 8.38 20.36
C THR A 59 2.50 9.83 20.80
N GLY A 60 3.41 10.17 21.72
CA GLY A 60 3.63 11.54 22.18
C GLY A 60 4.47 12.32 21.18
N LEU A 61 4.02 13.50 20.80
CA LEU A 61 4.75 14.46 19.98
C LEU A 61 5.00 15.76 20.76
N VAL A 62 5.96 16.55 20.29
CA VAL A 62 6.26 17.87 20.85
C VAL A 62 5.67 18.93 19.93
N ARG A 63 4.96 19.90 20.52
CA ARG A 63 4.27 20.96 19.78
C ARG A 63 5.25 21.77 18.93
N ARG A 64 4.78 22.15 17.73
CA ARG A 64 5.51 22.91 16.70
C ARG A 64 6.71 22.19 16.12
N GLN A 65 6.94 20.94 16.45
CA GLN A 65 7.96 20.16 15.76
C GLN A 65 7.39 19.50 14.51
N THR A 66 8.25 19.34 13.52
CA THR A 66 7.94 18.66 12.26
C THR A 66 8.35 17.21 12.34
N TYR A 67 7.44 16.31 12.00
CA TYR A 67 7.64 14.87 12.02
C TYR A 67 7.49 14.28 10.62
N ARG A 68 8.30 13.27 10.33
CA ARG A 68 8.05 12.34 9.21
C ARG A 68 7.33 11.11 9.77
N LEU A 69 6.19 10.80 9.17
CA LEU A 69 5.46 9.57 9.44
C LEU A 69 5.62 8.66 8.24
N ARG A 70 6.35 7.56 8.38
CA ARG A 70 6.54 6.55 7.33
C ARG A 70 5.49 5.46 7.50
N LEU A 71 4.45 5.48 6.69
CA LEU A 71 3.41 4.46 6.69
C LEU A 71 3.82 3.32 5.76
N ILE A 72 3.83 2.11 6.28
CA ILE A 72 4.14 0.89 5.55
C ILE A 72 2.95 -0.05 5.67
N ASN A 73 2.33 -0.41 4.56
CA ASN A 73 1.28 -1.42 4.59
C ASN A 73 1.89 -2.83 4.53
N ALA A 74 1.85 -3.55 5.66
CA ALA A 74 2.31 -4.93 5.78
C ALA A 74 1.16 -5.96 5.76
N ALA A 75 -0.09 -5.51 5.57
CA ALA A 75 -1.24 -6.40 5.50
C ALA A 75 -1.20 -7.32 4.27
N ASN A 76 -1.79 -8.50 4.38
CA ASN A 76 -1.81 -9.48 3.30
C ASN A 76 -2.60 -9.03 2.07
N ALA A 77 -3.69 -8.30 2.28
CA ALA A 77 -4.63 -7.96 1.22
C ALA A 77 -5.32 -6.60 1.40
N ARG A 78 -5.33 -6.06 2.62
CA ARG A 78 -6.02 -4.80 2.90
C ARG A 78 -5.36 -3.63 2.18
N VAL A 79 -6.13 -2.89 1.41
CA VAL A 79 -5.79 -1.54 1.00
C VAL A 79 -6.27 -0.60 2.10
N PHE A 80 -5.36 0.14 2.73
CA PHE A 80 -5.73 1.18 3.69
C PHE A 80 -6.09 2.46 2.95
N GLU A 81 -7.21 3.05 3.31
CA GLU A 81 -7.63 4.36 2.83
C GLU A 81 -7.44 5.38 3.96
N ILE A 82 -6.55 6.33 3.76
CA ILE A 82 -6.17 7.34 4.76
C ILE A 82 -6.31 8.71 4.14
N ASP A 83 -6.92 9.65 4.85
CA ASP A 83 -7.00 11.04 4.41
C ASP A 83 -6.02 11.93 5.18
N PRO A 84 -4.83 12.23 4.61
CA PRO A 84 -3.82 13.08 5.23
C PRO A 84 -4.31 14.51 5.53
N ASN A 85 -5.30 15.01 4.77
CA ASN A 85 -5.85 16.35 4.98
C ASN A 85 -6.55 16.48 6.34
N ARG A 86 -7.07 15.37 6.89
CA ARG A 86 -7.77 15.39 8.20
C ARG A 86 -6.85 15.72 9.38
N PHE A 87 -5.55 15.56 9.22
CA PHE A 87 -4.54 15.88 10.23
C PHE A 87 -3.43 16.80 9.69
N GLY A 88 -3.68 17.48 8.57
CA GLY A 88 -2.82 18.51 8.00
C GLY A 88 -1.45 18.00 7.52
N ALA A 89 -1.36 16.73 7.10
CA ALA A 89 -0.12 16.17 6.60
C ALA A 89 0.07 16.44 5.11
N MET A 90 1.33 16.55 4.70
CA MET A 90 1.77 16.64 3.31
C MET A 90 2.54 15.38 2.92
N ILE A 91 2.48 14.99 1.67
CA ILE A 91 3.20 13.82 1.15
C ILE A 91 4.63 14.22 0.81
N LEU A 92 5.60 13.47 1.34
CA LEU A 92 7.02 13.61 1.04
C LEU A 92 7.47 12.72 -0.13
N GLY A 93 6.81 11.58 -0.32
CA GLY A 93 7.13 10.63 -1.37
C GLY A 93 6.41 9.29 -1.20
N TYR A 94 6.53 8.45 -2.21
CA TYR A 94 5.99 7.09 -2.24
C TYR A 94 7.12 6.08 -2.50
N ASP A 95 7.04 4.93 -1.86
CA ASP A 95 7.91 3.76 -2.11
C ASP A 95 9.42 4.06 -2.10
N GLY A 96 9.84 5.02 -1.26
CA GLY A 96 11.22 5.46 -1.15
C GLY A 96 11.64 6.49 -2.20
N GLN A 97 10.71 6.98 -3.03
CA GLN A 97 10.94 8.03 -4.01
C GLN A 97 10.42 9.37 -3.45
N SER A 98 11.34 10.24 -3.06
CA SER A 98 11.00 11.56 -2.54
C SER A 98 10.60 12.52 -3.66
N PHE A 99 9.62 13.37 -3.37
CA PHE A 99 9.28 14.51 -4.22
C PHE A 99 10.33 15.61 -4.07
N ALA A 100 10.37 16.54 -5.01
CA ALA A 100 11.22 17.73 -4.90
C ALA A 100 10.76 18.66 -3.76
N GLU A 101 9.46 18.73 -3.53
CA GLU A 101 8.81 19.51 -2.47
C GLU A 101 7.64 18.70 -1.88
N PRO A 102 7.32 18.91 -0.58
CA PRO A 102 6.14 18.30 0.00
C PRO A 102 4.87 18.69 -0.77
N ALA A 103 4.04 17.71 -1.07
CA ALA A 103 2.82 17.89 -1.86
C ALA A 103 1.56 17.66 -1.01
N GLY A 104 0.54 18.48 -1.21
CA GLY A 104 -0.81 18.19 -0.73
C GLY A 104 -1.44 17.06 -1.53
N LEU A 105 -2.48 16.46 -0.98
CA LEU A 105 -3.30 15.47 -1.69
C LEU A 105 -4.55 16.16 -2.26
N ASP A 106 -4.64 16.23 -3.59
CA ASP A 106 -5.79 16.82 -4.28
C ASP A 106 -7.03 15.90 -4.23
N TYR A 107 -6.80 14.59 -4.14
CA TYR A 107 -7.83 13.55 -4.13
C TYR A 107 -7.67 12.69 -2.89
N ALA A 108 -8.54 12.87 -1.91
CA ALA A 108 -8.62 12.02 -0.74
C ALA A 108 -9.68 10.92 -0.94
N PRO A 109 -9.51 9.73 -0.36
CA PRO A 109 -8.39 9.32 0.48
C PRO A 109 -7.16 8.84 -0.32
N LEU A 110 -6.01 8.83 0.33
CA LEU A 110 -4.83 8.11 -0.11
C LEU A 110 -5.07 6.61 0.02
N MET A 111 -4.90 5.87 -1.08
CA MET A 111 -4.97 4.41 -1.09
C MET A 111 -3.57 3.82 -0.94
N LEU A 112 -3.34 3.08 0.14
CA LEU A 112 -2.07 2.41 0.42
C LEU A 112 -2.27 0.90 0.32
N GLY A 113 -1.92 0.31 -0.81
CA GLY A 113 -2.01 -1.13 -1.07
C GLY A 113 -0.95 -1.94 -0.34
N PRO A 114 -1.09 -3.28 -0.24
CA PRO A 114 -0.07 -4.16 0.33
C PRO A 114 1.33 -3.90 -0.25
N ALA A 115 2.34 -3.88 0.61
CA ALA A 115 3.74 -3.57 0.34
C ALA A 115 4.05 -2.12 -0.10
N GLN A 116 3.05 -1.27 -0.31
CA GLN A 116 3.28 0.15 -0.56
C GLN A 116 3.67 0.91 0.70
N ARG A 117 4.43 1.98 0.52
CA ARG A 117 4.86 2.90 1.56
C ARG A 117 4.55 4.33 1.13
N VAL A 118 4.24 5.16 2.10
CA VAL A 118 4.13 6.61 1.91
C VAL A 118 4.82 7.31 3.08
N ASP A 119 5.59 8.32 2.76
CA ASP A 119 6.19 9.21 3.74
C ASP A 119 5.35 10.49 3.81
N LEU A 120 4.87 10.82 5.00
CA LEU A 120 4.08 12.01 5.27
C LEU A 120 4.87 12.96 6.17
N MET A 121 4.67 14.25 5.98
CA MET A 121 5.17 15.30 6.87
C MET A 121 3.99 15.90 7.63
N VAL A 122 4.14 16.03 8.93
CA VAL A 122 3.16 16.72 9.79
C VAL A 122 3.86 17.68 10.73
N VAL A 123 3.28 18.86 10.94
CA VAL A 123 3.66 19.77 12.01
C VAL A 123 2.70 19.53 13.18
N ALA A 124 3.24 19.16 14.33
CA ALA A 124 2.45 18.80 15.51
C ALA A 124 1.90 20.07 16.20
N GLU A 125 0.70 20.54 15.81
CA GLU A 125 0.05 21.70 16.44
C GLU A 125 -0.94 21.31 17.53
N SER A 126 -1.63 20.20 17.38
CA SER A 126 -2.63 19.65 18.31
C SER A 126 -2.70 18.15 18.19
N ASP A 127 -3.36 17.51 19.14
CA ASP A 127 -3.66 16.07 19.07
C ASP A 127 -4.38 15.73 17.78
N PHE A 128 -4.04 14.58 17.18
CA PHE A 128 -4.71 14.07 15.98
C PHE A 128 -4.76 12.55 15.95
N ILE A 129 -5.59 12.01 15.08
CA ILE A 129 -5.77 10.57 14.87
C ILE A 129 -5.62 10.28 13.39
N ILE A 130 -4.87 9.23 13.06
CA ILE A 130 -4.91 8.61 11.76
C ILE A 130 -6.06 7.62 11.77
N GLU A 131 -6.96 7.76 10.79
CA GLU A 131 -8.14 6.91 10.62
C GLU A 131 -8.08 6.18 9.28
N GLU A 132 -8.55 4.95 9.28
CA GLU A 132 -8.90 4.18 8.09
C GLU A 132 -10.32 4.57 7.69
N VAL A 133 -10.52 5.01 6.45
CA VAL A 133 -11.76 5.68 6.00
C VAL A 133 -12.51 4.94 4.88
N SER A 134 -12.15 3.70 4.57
CA SER A 134 -12.82 2.91 3.52
C SER A 134 -14.27 2.51 3.87
N GLY A 135 -14.61 2.49 5.14
CA GLY A 135 -15.94 2.13 5.62
C GLY A 135 -16.84 3.35 5.83
N ASP A 136 -18.14 3.11 6.05
CA ASP A 136 -19.14 4.15 6.36
C ASP A 136 -18.79 4.96 7.62
N THR A 137 -18.04 4.35 8.54
CA THR A 137 -17.56 4.98 9.77
C THR A 137 -16.05 4.87 9.84
N PRO A 138 -15.33 6.00 9.96
CA PRO A 138 -13.89 6.00 10.10
C PRO A 138 -13.44 5.18 11.30
N TYR A 139 -12.38 4.40 11.13
CA TYR A 139 -11.82 3.55 12.17
C TYR A 139 -10.46 4.10 12.63
N PRO A 140 -10.31 4.48 13.91
CA PRO A 140 -9.04 5.01 14.43
C PRO A 140 -7.95 3.92 14.39
N VAL A 141 -6.83 4.25 13.75
CA VAL A 141 -5.69 3.34 13.55
C VAL A 141 -4.56 3.68 14.52
N ALA A 142 -4.20 4.97 14.62
CA ALA A 142 -3.18 5.46 15.55
C ALA A 142 -3.55 6.85 16.05
N GLY A 143 -3.25 7.15 17.32
CA GLY A 143 -3.41 8.45 17.94
C GLY A 143 -2.06 9.13 18.17
N PHE A 144 -2.09 10.46 18.17
CA PHE A 144 -0.93 11.30 18.50
C PHE A 144 -1.36 12.35 19.51
N SER A 145 -0.63 12.39 20.66
CA SER A 145 -0.85 13.37 21.70
C SER A 145 0.28 14.40 21.68
N VAL A 146 -0.07 15.68 21.61
CA VAL A 146 0.88 16.78 21.46
C VAL A 146 1.08 17.49 22.81
N ARG A 147 2.30 17.47 23.32
CA ARG A 147 2.68 18.17 24.55
C ARG A 147 3.44 19.45 24.22
N GLU A 148 3.38 20.43 25.10
CA GLU A 148 4.17 21.65 24.97
C GLU A 148 5.67 21.33 24.98
N ALA A 149 6.45 22.11 24.22
CA ALA A 149 7.91 22.03 24.24
C ALA A 149 8.45 22.57 25.58
N GLU A 150 9.48 21.92 26.11
CA GLU A 150 10.20 22.41 27.30
C GLU A 150 11.08 23.65 26.97
N THR A 151 11.36 23.84 25.66
CA THR A 151 12.13 24.98 25.14
C THR A 151 11.41 25.64 23.98
N THR A 152 11.60 26.93 23.79
CA THR A 152 10.97 27.75 22.74
C THR A 152 11.73 27.75 21.41
N GLU A 153 12.54 26.73 21.12
CA GLU A 153 13.21 26.64 19.82
C GLU A 153 12.16 26.49 18.71
N ALA A 154 12.23 27.40 17.75
CA ALA A 154 11.35 27.37 16.60
C ALA A 154 11.63 26.11 15.77
N PRO A 155 10.61 25.47 15.17
CA PRO A 155 10.81 24.35 14.27
C PRO A 155 11.75 24.76 13.15
N GLY A 156 12.70 23.87 12.82
CA GLY A 156 13.60 24.08 11.69
C GLY A 156 12.79 24.36 10.43
N SER A 157 12.96 25.55 9.89
CA SER A 157 12.22 26.00 8.70
C SER A 157 12.71 25.27 7.46
N GLY A 158 11.81 24.59 6.79
CA GLY A 158 11.98 24.15 5.40
C GLY A 158 12.76 22.85 5.24
N ILE A 159 12.05 21.73 5.29
CA ILE A 159 12.57 20.45 4.82
C ILE A 159 12.74 20.56 3.30
N LYS A 160 13.99 20.55 2.83
CA LYS A 160 14.28 20.40 1.42
C LYS A 160 14.42 18.92 1.13
N LEU A 161 13.51 18.40 0.33
CA LEU A 161 13.61 17.06 -0.21
C LEU A 161 14.59 17.09 -1.40
N GLN A 162 15.41 16.06 -1.49
CA GLN A 162 16.20 15.85 -2.71
C GLN A 162 15.55 14.71 -3.47
N PRO A 163 14.97 14.98 -4.64
CA PRO A 163 14.35 13.93 -5.43
C PRO A 163 15.42 12.94 -5.88
N ASN A 164 15.07 11.67 -5.93
CA ASN A 164 15.88 10.66 -6.58
C ASN A 164 15.97 11.02 -8.07
N VAL A 165 17.18 11.27 -8.54
CA VAL A 165 17.41 11.55 -9.97
C VAL A 165 17.40 10.21 -10.70
N LEU A 166 16.23 9.84 -11.20
CA LEU A 166 16.07 8.69 -12.08
C LEU A 166 16.07 9.15 -13.53
N PRO A 167 16.60 8.33 -14.48
CA PRO A 167 16.47 8.61 -15.88
C PRO A 167 15.00 8.74 -16.28
N GLU A 168 14.67 9.79 -17.02
CA GLU A 168 13.31 9.95 -17.55
C GLU A 168 13.00 8.83 -18.57
N PRO A 169 11.83 8.17 -18.47
CA PRO A 169 11.46 7.13 -19.42
C PRO A 169 11.19 7.72 -20.81
N ASP A 170 11.76 7.14 -21.86
CA ASP A 170 11.48 7.51 -23.25
C ASP A 170 10.14 6.93 -23.71
N LEU A 171 9.06 7.63 -23.38
CA LEU A 171 7.71 7.18 -23.70
C LEU A 171 7.44 7.12 -25.21
N ALA A 172 8.19 7.88 -26.02
CA ALA A 172 8.03 7.89 -27.48
C ALA A 172 8.56 6.60 -28.13
N LYS A 173 9.58 5.99 -27.53
CA LYS A 173 10.17 4.72 -27.98
C LYS A 173 9.72 3.52 -27.13
N ALA A 174 8.85 3.73 -26.16
CA ALA A 174 8.42 2.68 -25.25
C ALA A 174 7.73 1.53 -25.99
N ARG A 175 8.14 0.31 -25.68
CA ARG A 175 7.38 -0.88 -26.06
C ARG A 175 6.16 -0.98 -25.17
N ARG A 176 4.97 -1.08 -25.78
CA ARG A 176 3.70 -1.18 -25.07
C ARG A 176 3.26 -2.63 -25.00
N ILE A 177 2.92 -3.08 -23.81
CA ILE A 177 2.37 -4.41 -23.56
C ILE A 177 1.09 -4.27 -22.74
N ARG A 178 0.15 -5.18 -22.98
CA ARG A 178 -1.14 -5.20 -22.29
C ARG A 178 -1.21 -6.38 -21.35
N LEU A 179 -1.53 -6.09 -20.10
CA LEU A 179 -1.76 -7.08 -19.05
C LEU A 179 -3.23 -7.04 -18.63
N GLU A 180 -3.96 -8.08 -18.97
CA GLU A 180 -5.37 -8.22 -18.59
C GLU A 180 -5.50 -9.16 -17.39
N MET A 181 -6.11 -8.66 -16.31
CA MET A 181 -6.41 -9.42 -15.10
C MET A 181 -7.84 -9.91 -15.17
N THR A 182 -8.04 -11.21 -15.01
CA THR A 182 -9.35 -11.87 -15.07
C THR A 182 -9.54 -12.84 -13.93
N GLY A 183 -10.79 -13.24 -13.68
CA GLY A 183 -11.14 -14.25 -12.69
C GLY A 183 -11.63 -13.66 -11.39
N GLY A 184 -11.50 -14.45 -10.33
CA GLY A 184 -12.06 -14.15 -9.02
C GLY A 184 -13.57 -14.39 -8.94
N ALA A 185 -14.08 -14.43 -7.73
CA ALA A 185 -15.52 -14.45 -7.51
C ALA A 185 -16.14 -13.12 -7.96
N MET A 186 -17.38 -13.16 -8.44
CA MET A 186 -18.16 -12.02 -8.91
C MET A 186 -17.66 -11.37 -10.23
N GLY A 187 -16.42 -11.59 -10.65
CA GLY A 187 -15.87 -11.07 -11.90
C GLY A 187 -16.07 -11.98 -13.12
N GLY A 188 -16.61 -13.17 -12.90
CA GLY A 188 -16.76 -14.23 -13.92
C GLY A 188 -15.43 -14.95 -14.17
N MET A 189 -15.40 -16.24 -13.87
CA MET A 189 -14.25 -17.10 -14.20
C MET A 189 -14.31 -17.46 -15.68
N ILE A 190 -13.53 -16.77 -16.48
CA ILE A 190 -13.41 -16.99 -17.91
C ILE A 190 -12.22 -17.92 -18.11
N ASP A 191 -12.33 -18.82 -19.07
CA ASP A 191 -11.29 -19.71 -19.61
C ASP A 191 -9.86 -19.46 -19.11
N ILE A 192 -9.49 -20.13 -18.02
CA ILE A 192 -8.15 -20.01 -17.41
C ILE A 192 -7.32 -21.23 -17.79
N ILE A 193 -6.10 -20.99 -18.26
CA ILE A 193 -5.11 -22.04 -18.51
C ILE A 193 -4.23 -22.17 -17.27
N TYR A 194 -4.14 -23.38 -16.73
CA TYR A 194 -3.26 -23.72 -15.61
C TYR A 194 -2.48 -24.98 -15.96
N LYS A 195 -1.14 -24.89 -15.91
CA LYS A 195 -0.24 -25.98 -16.30
C LYS A 195 -0.59 -26.59 -17.66
N GLY A 196 -0.80 -25.74 -18.66
CA GLY A 196 -1.14 -26.12 -20.03
C GLY A 196 -2.56 -26.68 -20.24
N ARG A 197 -3.39 -26.77 -19.18
CA ARG A 197 -4.77 -27.30 -19.25
C ARG A 197 -5.77 -26.17 -18.99
N LYS A 198 -6.80 -26.10 -19.81
CA LYS A 198 -7.95 -25.20 -19.58
C LYS A 198 -8.77 -25.70 -18.40
N LEU A 199 -9.00 -24.84 -17.41
CA LEU A 199 -9.84 -25.14 -16.27
C LEU A 199 -11.31 -24.87 -16.62
N GLN A 200 -12.22 -25.75 -16.18
CA GLN A 200 -13.67 -25.64 -16.39
C GLN A 200 -14.44 -26.10 -15.14
N GLY A 201 -15.57 -25.46 -14.88
CA GLY A 201 -16.46 -25.86 -13.78
C GLY A 201 -15.73 -25.99 -12.43
N ASP A 202 -15.79 -27.16 -11.83
CA ASP A 202 -15.17 -27.44 -10.52
C ASP A 202 -13.63 -27.54 -10.53
N ASP A 203 -13.00 -27.55 -11.73
CA ASP A 203 -11.54 -27.56 -11.84
C ASP A 203 -10.89 -26.39 -11.12
N PHE A 204 -11.50 -25.21 -11.13
CA PHE A 204 -11.02 -24.02 -10.44
C PHE A 204 -10.86 -24.26 -8.95
N ARG A 205 -11.84 -24.91 -8.33
CA ARG A 205 -11.83 -25.27 -6.91
C ARG A 205 -10.75 -26.29 -6.60
N THR A 206 -10.69 -27.35 -7.41
CA THR A 206 -9.74 -28.43 -7.24
C THR A 206 -8.30 -27.93 -7.39
N ALA A 207 -8.05 -27.09 -8.39
CA ALA A 207 -6.75 -26.49 -8.65
C ALA A 207 -6.42 -25.30 -7.69
N ARG A 208 -7.41 -24.78 -6.95
CA ARG A 208 -7.29 -23.55 -6.15
C ARG A 208 -6.75 -22.36 -6.95
N GLN A 209 -7.22 -22.23 -8.19
CA GLN A 209 -6.82 -21.15 -9.09
C GLN A 209 -8.07 -20.36 -9.48
N ALA A 210 -8.09 -19.07 -9.17
CA ALA A 210 -9.20 -18.19 -9.49
C ALA A 210 -8.78 -16.97 -10.31
N TRP A 211 -7.47 -16.68 -10.39
CA TRP A 211 -6.94 -15.47 -11.00
C TRP A 211 -6.05 -15.80 -12.17
N ALA A 212 -6.10 -14.98 -13.22
CA ALA A 212 -5.24 -15.14 -14.38
C ALA A 212 -4.77 -13.80 -14.93
N PHE A 213 -3.54 -13.78 -15.44
CA PHE A 213 -3.00 -12.74 -16.29
C PHE A 213 -3.00 -13.24 -17.74
N ASN A 214 -3.66 -12.47 -18.63
CA ASN A 214 -3.82 -12.86 -20.03
C ASN A 214 -4.31 -14.32 -20.23
N GLY A 215 -5.22 -14.78 -19.35
CA GLY A 215 -5.78 -16.11 -19.38
C GLY A 215 -4.89 -17.21 -18.78
N VAL A 216 -3.72 -16.89 -18.22
CA VAL A 216 -2.82 -17.88 -17.60
C VAL A 216 -2.82 -17.69 -16.08
N ALA A 217 -3.13 -18.77 -15.35
CA ALA A 217 -3.11 -18.79 -13.89
C ALA A 217 -1.77 -19.24 -13.35
N ASN A 218 -1.36 -18.64 -12.21
CA ASN A 218 -0.11 -18.92 -11.52
C ASN A 218 1.13 -18.51 -12.35
N LEU A 219 2.32 -18.91 -11.90
CA LEU A 219 3.54 -18.64 -12.64
C LEU A 219 3.54 -19.42 -13.97
N ALA A 220 3.71 -18.71 -15.06
CA ALA A 220 3.99 -19.31 -16.35
C ALA A 220 5.43 -19.84 -16.39
N GLU A 221 5.70 -20.84 -17.24
CA GLU A 221 7.07 -21.36 -17.46
C GLU A 221 7.95 -20.30 -18.13
N GLU A 222 7.34 -19.50 -19.01
CA GLU A 222 8.01 -18.39 -19.68
C GLU A 222 7.64 -17.06 -19.04
N PRO A 223 8.56 -16.08 -18.97
CA PRO A 223 8.25 -14.75 -18.46
C PRO A 223 7.23 -14.07 -19.36
N PHE A 224 6.36 -13.25 -18.76
CA PHE A 224 5.35 -12.49 -19.50
C PHE A 224 5.96 -11.61 -20.60
N PHE A 225 7.12 -11.04 -20.34
CA PHE A 225 7.97 -10.37 -21.31
C PHE A 225 9.42 -10.34 -20.83
N ALA A 226 10.35 -10.15 -21.77
CA ALA A 226 11.73 -9.85 -21.47
C ALA A 226 12.05 -8.43 -21.97
N ALA A 227 12.80 -7.67 -21.16
CA ALA A 227 13.25 -6.33 -21.47
C ALA A 227 14.77 -6.24 -21.36
N ARG A 228 15.39 -5.33 -22.13
CA ARG A 228 16.80 -5.02 -21.99
C ARG A 228 16.98 -3.87 -21.00
N GLN A 229 18.11 -3.83 -20.32
CA GLN A 229 18.44 -2.69 -19.48
C GLN A 229 18.39 -1.38 -20.28
N GLY A 230 17.72 -0.37 -19.76
CA GLY A 230 17.49 0.91 -20.41
C GLY A 230 16.35 0.93 -21.43
N GLU A 231 15.65 -0.20 -21.63
CA GLU A 231 14.44 -0.22 -22.47
C GLU A 231 13.24 0.31 -21.67
N THR A 232 12.53 1.31 -22.23
CA THR A 232 11.30 1.79 -21.63
C THR A 232 10.13 0.89 -22.01
N ILE A 233 9.44 0.36 -21.00
CA ILE A 233 8.25 -0.48 -21.17
C ILE A 233 7.04 0.23 -20.55
N VAL A 234 5.95 0.32 -21.32
CA VAL A 234 4.64 0.74 -20.80
C VAL A 234 3.75 -0.48 -20.68
N ILE A 235 3.39 -0.83 -19.45
CA ILE A 235 2.44 -1.91 -19.15
C ILE A 235 1.05 -1.30 -18.99
N GLU A 236 0.17 -1.54 -19.95
CA GLU A 236 -1.24 -1.18 -19.87
C GLU A 236 -1.98 -2.26 -19.09
N THR A 237 -2.34 -1.98 -17.85
CA THR A 237 -3.10 -2.92 -17.00
C THR A 237 -4.59 -2.74 -17.18
N VAL A 238 -5.31 -3.84 -17.40
CA VAL A 238 -6.76 -3.87 -17.49
C VAL A 238 -7.32 -4.83 -16.45
N ASN A 239 -8.02 -4.27 -15.47
CA ASN A 239 -8.68 -5.07 -14.45
C ASN A 239 -10.10 -5.43 -14.88
N ARG A 240 -10.35 -6.71 -15.19
CA ARG A 240 -11.66 -7.29 -15.50
C ARG A 240 -12.27 -8.02 -14.31
N THR A 241 -11.63 -7.96 -13.16
CA THR A 241 -12.12 -8.59 -11.94
C THR A 241 -13.06 -7.64 -11.18
N ALA A 242 -13.74 -8.13 -10.15
CA ALA A 242 -14.53 -7.31 -9.24
C ALA A 242 -13.70 -6.74 -8.06
N TRP A 243 -12.37 -6.93 -8.09
CA TRP A 243 -11.49 -6.69 -6.94
C TRP A 243 -10.34 -5.75 -7.32
N VAL A 244 -9.82 -5.06 -6.32
CA VAL A 244 -8.59 -4.26 -6.45
C VAL A 244 -7.36 -5.17 -6.36
N HIS A 245 -6.29 -4.80 -7.05
CA HIS A 245 -5.03 -5.55 -7.05
C HIS A 245 -3.85 -4.60 -6.88
N ALA A 246 -2.98 -4.90 -5.92
CA ALA A 246 -1.68 -4.23 -5.79
C ALA A 246 -0.70 -4.87 -6.78
N MET A 247 -0.25 -4.08 -7.77
CA MET A 247 0.67 -4.58 -8.80
C MET A 247 2.12 -4.37 -8.35
N HIS A 248 2.94 -5.39 -8.50
CA HIS A 248 4.35 -5.35 -8.19
C HIS A 248 5.16 -5.92 -9.36
N VAL A 249 6.16 -5.15 -9.82
CA VAL A 249 7.06 -5.54 -10.91
C VAL A 249 8.46 -5.65 -10.35
N HIS A 250 9.17 -6.73 -10.69
CA HIS A 250 10.56 -6.93 -10.30
C HIS A 250 11.54 -6.41 -11.36
N GLY A 251 12.71 -5.94 -10.96
CA GLY A 251 13.85 -5.67 -11.84
C GLY A 251 13.77 -4.36 -12.64
N HIS A 252 13.07 -3.37 -12.13
CA HIS A 252 13.01 -2.02 -12.74
C HIS A 252 13.75 -0.99 -11.89
#